data_4c7dad18f497020eb7c12de0ed45cb4e
#
_entry.id   4c7dad18f497020eb7c12de0ed45cb4e
#
_cell.length_a   1.000
_cell.length_b   1.000
_cell.length_c   1.000
_cell.angle_alpha   90.00
_cell.angle_beta   90.00
_cell.angle_gamma   90.00
#
_symmetry.space_group_name_H-M   'P 1'
#
loop_
_entity.id
_entity.type
_entity.pdbx_description
1 polymer ?
#
loop_
_entity_poly.entity_id
_entity_poly.type
_entity_poly.pdbx_seq_one_letter_code
_entity_poly.pdbx_strand_id
1 'polypeptide(L)'
;MKLNKKNLLDTQSILSKNGISRTEFRTELLNIFYSSNISLSIEDILKHFNYSINKVTVYRSLDSFENKGLIHKVPDVNNLKRYSLCRENECNAHSHNHNHGHFICYSCNQTFCLEEIKSPEIICMKGFYVQELKLTAEGYCKDCYKN
;
A
#
# COMPACT_ATOMS: atom_id res chain seq x y z
N MET A 1 -13.27 -5.14 16.68
CA MET A 1 -12.87 -3.76 16.99
C MET A 1 -13.93 -2.82 16.42
N LYS A 2 -14.65 -2.06 17.26
CA LYS A 2 -15.72 -1.17 16.79
C LYS A 2 -15.06 0.00 16.04
N LEU A 3 -15.28 0.05 14.73
CA LEU A 3 -14.86 1.16 13.88
C LEU A 3 -15.45 2.47 14.40
N ASN A 4 -14.58 3.44 14.60
CA ASN A 4 -14.97 4.76 15.10
C ASN A 4 -15.78 5.45 13.98
N LYS A 5 -17.03 5.85 14.24
CA LYS A 5 -17.94 6.49 13.25
C LYS A 5 -17.28 7.65 12.48
N LYS A 6 -16.31 8.33 13.07
CA LYS A 6 -15.59 9.44 12.45
C LYS A 6 -14.69 8.97 11.29
N ASN A 7 -14.02 7.81 11.43
CA ASN A 7 -13.16 7.26 10.38
C ASN A 7 -13.97 6.72 9.19
N LEU A 8 -15.17 6.19 9.45
CA LEU A 8 -16.05 5.64 8.41
C LEU A 8 -16.59 6.73 7.45
N LEU A 9 -16.96 7.88 7.99
CA LEU A 9 -17.42 9.03 7.20
C LEU A 9 -16.30 9.62 6.34
N ASP A 10 -15.06 9.56 6.83
CA ASP A 10 -13.89 10.07 6.12
C ASP A 10 -13.51 9.18 4.93
N THR A 11 -13.49 7.86 5.10
CA THR A 11 -13.21 6.91 4.00
C THR A 11 -14.28 6.93 2.92
N GLN A 12 -15.55 7.07 3.25
CA GLN A 12 -16.62 7.22 2.26
C GLN A 12 -16.46 8.51 1.44
N SER A 13 -16.06 9.60 2.09
CA SER A 13 -15.76 10.86 1.42
C SER A 13 -14.58 10.71 0.45
N ILE A 14 -13.51 10.02 0.88
CA ILE A 14 -12.33 9.75 0.05
C ILE A 14 -12.71 8.94 -1.19
N LEU A 15 -13.49 7.85 -1.02
CA LEU A 15 -13.95 7.04 -2.15
C LEU A 15 -14.77 7.87 -3.14
N SER A 16 -15.71 8.70 -2.65
CA SER A 16 -16.52 9.57 -3.49
C SER A 16 -15.69 10.58 -4.27
N LYS A 17 -14.75 11.26 -3.62
CA LYS A 17 -13.86 12.26 -4.24
C LYS A 17 -13.02 11.64 -5.36
N ASN A 18 -12.69 10.36 -5.25
CA ASN A 18 -11.91 9.62 -6.25
C ASN A 18 -12.80 8.91 -7.29
N GLY A 19 -14.11 9.10 -7.28
CA GLY A 19 -15.03 8.47 -8.21
C GLY A 19 -15.17 6.95 -8.03
N ILE A 20 -14.88 6.46 -6.82
CA ILE A 20 -14.98 5.04 -6.48
C ILE A 20 -16.29 4.77 -5.77
N SER A 21 -17.02 3.75 -6.22
CA SER A 21 -18.30 3.38 -5.59
C SER A 21 -18.14 2.97 -4.13
N ARG A 22 -19.01 3.52 -3.27
CA ARG A 22 -18.99 3.34 -1.80
C ARG A 22 -19.71 2.06 -1.40
N THR A 23 -19.14 0.91 -1.75
CA THR A 23 -19.62 -0.35 -1.20
C THR A 23 -19.11 -0.54 0.23
N GLU A 24 -19.83 -1.30 1.05
CA GLU A 24 -19.41 -1.64 2.40
C GLU A 24 -18.00 -2.26 2.41
N PHE A 25 -17.77 -3.23 1.51
CA PHE A 25 -16.46 -3.86 1.35
C PHE A 25 -15.34 -2.85 1.06
N ARG A 26 -15.52 -1.94 0.09
CA ARG A 26 -14.49 -0.96 -0.27
C ARG A 26 -14.24 0.05 0.84
N THR A 27 -15.27 0.46 1.54
CA THR A 27 -15.16 1.36 2.68
C THR A 27 -14.34 0.71 3.79
N GLU A 28 -14.65 -0.54 4.13
CA GLU A 28 -13.91 -1.28 5.14
C GLU A 28 -12.48 -1.62 4.68
N LEU A 29 -12.29 -2.02 3.43
CA LEU A 29 -10.96 -2.27 2.87
C LEU A 29 -10.06 -1.03 2.97
N LEU A 30 -10.59 0.15 2.65
CA LEU A 30 -9.81 1.39 2.78
C LEU A 30 -9.52 1.71 4.24
N ASN A 31 -10.45 1.46 5.16
CA ASN A 31 -10.22 1.62 6.61
C ASN A 31 -9.10 0.72 7.13
N ILE A 32 -9.00 -0.51 6.63
CA ILE A 32 -7.91 -1.43 7.00
C ILE A 32 -6.56 -0.82 6.61
N PHE A 33 -6.45 -0.27 5.40
CA PHE A 33 -5.23 0.39 4.96
C PHE A 33 -4.88 1.61 5.82
N TYR A 34 -5.86 2.41 6.23
CA TYR A 34 -5.63 3.57 7.13
C TYR A 34 -5.21 3.17 8.54
N SER A 35 -5.70 2.03 9.03
CA SER A 35 -5.38 1.53 10.37
C SER A 35 -4.12 0.69 10.42
N SER A 36 -3.63 0.23 9.27
CA SER A 36 -2.42 -0.61 9.18
C SER A 36 -1.16 0.25 9.05
N ASN A 37 -0.15 -0.10 9.82
CA ASN A 37 1.21 0.44 9.67
C ASN A 37 2.13 -0.45 8.82
N ILE A 38 1.58 -1.55 8.30
CA ILE A 38 2.28 -2.54 7.49
C ILE A 38 1.58 -2.69 6.14
N SER A 39 2.30 -3.22 5.17
CA SER A 39 1.71 -3.59 3.88
C SER A 39 0.79 -4.80 4.03
N LEU A 40 -0.23 -4.86 3.19
CA LEU A 40 -1.22 -5.94 3.16
C LEU A 40 -1.09 -6.78 1.89
N SER A 41 -1.03 -8.09 2.05
CA SER A 41 -1.18 -9.04 0.95
C SER A 41 -2.66 -9.34 0.69
N ILE A 42 -2.95 -9.97 -0.45
CA ILE A 42 -4.30 -10.48 -0.75
C ILE A 42 -4.79 -11.43 0.35
N GLU A 43 -3.89 -12.25 0.86
CA GLU A 43 -4.21 -13.23 1.91
C GLU A 43 -4.56 -12.53 3.24
N ASP A 44 -3.82 -11.47 3.61
CA ASP A 44 -4.13 -10.68 4.81
C ASP A 44 -5.53 -10.06 4.71
N ILE A 45 -5.88 -9.55 3.53
CA ILE A 45 -7.21 -8.98 3.27
C ILE A 45 -8.29 -10.06 3.37
N LEU A 46 -8.11 -11.20 2.69
CA LEU A 46 -9.09 -12.29 2.75
C LEU A 46 -9.31 -12.80 4.17
N LYS A 47 -8.25 -12.93 4.95
CA LYS A 47 -8.33 -13.32 6.38
C LYS A 47 -9.12 -12.29 7.19
N HIS A 48 -8.88 -11.01 6.99
CA HIS A 48 -9.62 -9.95 7.70
C HIS A 48 -11.14 -10.08 7.49
N PHE A 49 -11.55 -10.42 6.26
CA PHE A 49 -12.96 -10.63 5.91
C PHE A 49 -13.44 -12.08 6.12
N ASN A 50 -12.70 -12.91 6.87
CA ASN A 50 -13.03 -14.32 7.11
C ASN A 50 -13.32 -15.11 5.82
N TYR A 51 -12.62 -14.80 4.74
CA TYR A 51 -12.79 -15.39 3.40
C TYR A 51 -14.23 -15.26 2.84
N SER A 52 -15.03 -14.33 3.37
CA SER A 52 -16.41 -14.11 2.90
C SER A 52 -16.48 -13.34 1.57
N ILE A 53 -15.37 -12.73 1.14
CA ILE A 53 -15.27 -11.94 -0.08
C ILE A 53 -14.56 -12.73 -1.17
N ASN A 54 -15.12 -12.67 -2.38
CA ASN A 54 -14.51 -13.28 -3.56
C ASN A 54 -13.18 -12.58 -3.91
N LYS A 55 -12.16 -13.38 -4.19
CA LYS A 55 -10.81 -12.91 -4.55
C LYS A 55 -10.80 -11.92 -5.73
N VAL A 56 -11.67 -12.12 -6.72
CA VAL A 56 -11.83 -11.20 -7.86
C VAL A 56 -12.31 -9.83 -7.41
N THR A 57 -13.22 -9.78 -6.43
CA THR A 57 -13.74 -8.52 -5.85
C THR A 57 -12.61 -7.77 -5.14
N VAL A 58 -11.73 -8.48 -4.42
CA VAL A 58 -10.55 -7.89 -3.77
C VAL A 58 -9.64 -7.27 -4.84
N TYR A 59 -9.25 -8.03 -5.86
CA TYR A 59 -8.38 -7.52 -6.93
C TYR A 59 -8.96 -6.29 -7.63
N ARG A 60 -10.23 -6.32 -8.03
CA ARG A 60 -10.89 -5.16 -8.69
C ARG A 60 -10.90 -3.91 -7.80
N SER A 61 -11.04 -4.09 -6.50
CA SER A 61 -11.03 -2.95 -5.58
C SER A 61 -9.61 -2.41 -5.37
N LEU A 62 -8.62 -3.27 -5.25
CA LEU A 62 -7.21 -2.88 -5.16
C LEU A 62 -6.74 -2.18 -6.45
N ASP A 63 -7.08 -2.70 -7.61
CA ASP A 63 -6.78 -2.05 -8.90
C ASP A 63 -7.43 -0.66 -8.99
N SER A 64 -8.68 -0.54 -8.53
CA SER A 64 -9.37 0.75 -8.46
C SER A 64 -8.67 1.73 -7.52
N PHE A 65 -8.21 1.28 -6.36
CA PHE A 65 -7.51 2.11 -5.37
C PHE A 65 -6.11 2.50 -5.87
N GLU A 66 -5.39 1.57 -6.48
CA GLU A 66 -4.07 1.82 -7.06
C GLU A 66 -4.16 2.85 -8.19
N ASN A 67 -5.10 2.66 -9.15
CA ASN A 67 -5.31 3.58 -10.27
C ASN A 67 -5.71 5.00 -9.83
N LYS A 68 -6.24 5.15 -8.63
CA LYS A 68 -6.61 6.46 -8.05
C LYS A 68 -5.55 7.01 -7.09
N GLY A 69 -4.43 6.33 -6.92
CA GLY A 69 -3.34 6.78 -6.05
C GLY A 69 -3.64 6.67 -4.55
N LEU A 70 -4.61 5.85 -4.15
CA LEU A 70 -4.91 5.62 -2.73
C LEU A 70 -3.94 4.62 -2.10
N ILE A 71 -3.50 3.63 -2.88
CA ILE A 71 -2.53 2.61 -2.47
C ILE A 71 -1.48 2.43 -3.57
N HIS A 72 -0.36 1.83 -3.21
CA HIS A 72 0.69 1.43 -4.15
C HIS A 72 1.19 0.03 -3.85
N LYS A 73 1.76 -0.61 -4.87
CA LYS A 73 2.46 -1.88 -4.72
C LYS A 73 3.79 -1.68 -4.00
N VAL A 74 4.12 -2.61 -3.13
CA VAL A 74 5.40 -2.65 -2.43
C VAL A 74 6.12 -3.98 -2.68
N PRO A 75 7.45 -4.03 -2.57
CA PRO A 75 8.20 -5.27 -2.73
C PRO A 75 7.80 -6.30 -1.65
N ASP A 76 7.96 -7.57 -1.96
CA ASP A 76 7.70 -8.70 -1.06
C ASP A 76 8.78 -9.76 -1.23
N VAL A 77 9.17 -10.43 -0.14
CA VAL A 77 10.22 -11.47 -0.11
C VAL A 77 9.91 -12.62 -1.08
N ASN A 78 8.65 -12.99 -1.20
CA ASN A 78 8.19 -14.10 -2.03
C ASN A 78 7.61 -13.65 -3.38
N ASN A 79 7.84 -12.40 -3.77
CA ASN A 79 7.24 -11.79 -4.96
C ASN A 79 5.69 -11.81 -4.96
N LEU A 80 5.06 -11.90 -3.81
CA LEU A 80 3.62 -11.79 -3.67
C LEU A 80 3.19 -10.33 -3.87
N LYS A 81 1.97 -10.15 -4.36
CA LYS A 81 1.40 -8.81 -4.48
C LYS A 81 1.06 -8.27 -3.08
N ARG A 82 1.77 -7.23 -2.67
CA ARG A 82 1.51 -6.46 -1.45
C ARG A 82 1.23 -5.01 -1.77
N TYR A 83 0.43 -4.39 -0.92
CA TYR A 83 -0.01 -3.00 -1.10
C TYR A 83 0.14 -2.23 0.21
N SER A 84 0.49 -0.96 0.09
CA SER A 84 0.52 0.01 1.19
C SER A 84 -0.32 1.24 0.85
N LEU A 85 -0.79 1.95 1.88
CA LEU A 85 -1.48 3.22 1.73
C LEU A 85 -0.51 4.28 1.18
N CYS A 86 -0.95 5.05 0.19
CA CYS A 86 -0.24 6.26 -0.22
C CYS A 86 -0.50 7.36 0.82
N ARG A 87 0.54 7.80 1.51
CA ARG A 87 0.46 8.86 2.52
C ARG A 87 0.93 10.22 1.99
N GLU A 88 1.60 10.23 0.85
CA GLU A 88 2.07 11.45 0.20
C GLU A 88 0.96 12.08 -0.64
N ASN A 89 0.80 13.39 -0.52
CA ASN A 89 -0.17 14.20 -1.29
C ASN A 89 0.15 14.26 -2.79
N GLU A 90 1.27 13.69 -3.23
CA GLU A 90 1.74 13.69 -4.61
C GLU A 90 1.27 12.47 -5.42
N CYS A 91 0.62 11.49 -4.78
CA CYS A 91 0.04 10.34 -5.47
C CYS A 91 -1.28 10.75 -6.11
N ASN A 92 -1.31 10.82 -7.42
CA ASN A 92 -2.53 11.00 -8.20
C ASN A 92 -2.64 9.93 -9.27
N ALA A 93 -3.81 9.85 -9.94
CA ALA A 93 -4.09 8.84 -10.97
C ALA A 93 -3.09 8.79 -12.13
N HIS A 94 -2.24 9.80 -12.29
CA HIS A 94 -1.32 9.96 -13.42
C HIS A 94 0.17 9.99 -13.02
N SER A 95 0.46 10.05 -11.72
CA SER A 95 1.84 10.12 -11.22
C SER A 95 1.97 9.36 -9.91
N HIS A 96 2.24 8.06 -10.01
CA HIS A 96 2.64 7.22 -8.89
C HIS A 96 4.17 7.29 -8.72
N ASN A 97 4.69 8.49 -8.49
CA ASN A 97 6.12 8.65 -8.27
C ASN A 97 6.44 8.39 -6.79
N HIS A 98 6.38 7.10 -6.40
CA HIS A 98 6.78 6.67 -5.05
C HIS A 98 8.30 6.74 -4.95
N ASN A 99 8.82 7.93 -4.70
CA ASN A 99 10.24 8.20 -4.56
C ASN A 99 10.74 7.95 -3.13
N HIS A 100 10.21 6.92 -2.45
CA HIS A 100 10.65 6.53 -1.12
C HIS A 100 11.17 5.09 -1.07
N GLY A 101 11.98 4.82 -0.03
CA GLY A 101 12.49 3.48 0.22
C GLY A 101 11.45 2.55 0.82
N HIS A 102 11.69 1.27 0.70
CA HIS A 102 10.93 0.22 1.38
C HIS A 102 11.89 -0.61 2.23
N PHE A 103 11.38 -1.17 3.33
CA PHE A 103 12.14 -2.08 4.19
C PHE A 103 11.41 -3.41 4.30
N ILE A 104 12.13 -4.51 4.04
CA ILE A 104 11.63 -5.87 4.19
C ILE A 104 12.26 -6.51 5.43
N CYS A 105 11.43 -7.03 6.32
CA CYS A 105 11.90 -7.75 7.50
C CYS A 105 12.07 -9.24 7.21
N TYR A 106 13.26 -9.78 7.45
CA TYR A 106 13.54 -11.21 7.27
C TYR A 106 12.77 -12.13 8.23
N SER A 107 12.39 -11.63 9.40
CA SER A 107 11.73 -12.44 10.42
C SER A 107 10.22 -12.53 10.22
N CYS A 108 9.53 -11.38 10.06
CA CYS A 108 8.07 -11.35 9.93
C CYS A 108 7.59 -11.22 8.48
N ASN A 109 8.50 -11.09 7.51
CA ASN A 109 8.22 -10.92 6.08
C ASN A 109 7.29 -9.72 5.77
N GLN A 110 7.25 -8.73 6.67
CA GLN A 110 6.48 -7.51 6.45
C GLN A 110 7.30 -6.47 5.70
N THR A 111 6.62 -5.70 4.86
CA THR A 111 7.20 -4.57 4.16
C THR A 111 6.68 -3.27 4.75
N PHE A 112 7.61 -2.35 5.02
CA PHE A 112 7.36 -1.03 5.58
C PHE A 112 7.77 0.04 4.57
N CYS A 113 6.99 1.11 4.46
CA CYS A 113 7.39 2.30 3.70
C CYS A 113 8.33 3.15 4.55
N LEU A 114 9.46 3.54 3.97
CA LEU A 114 10.44 4.45 4.57
C LEU A 114 10.29 5.83 3.93
N GLU A 115 9.26 6.56 4.31
CA GLU A 115 8.89 7.86 3.71
C GLU A 115 10.00 8.92 3.85
N GLU A 116 10.86 8.77 4.88
CA GLU A 116 11.99 9.67 5.14
C GLU A 116 13.17 9.43 4.19
N ILE A 117 13.24 8.25 3.55
CA ILE A 117 14.33 7.87 2.65
C ILE A 117 13.85 8.02 1.22
N LYS A 118 14.29 9.09 0.57
CA LYS A 118 14.00 9.34 -0.85
C LYS A 118 15.04 8.66 -1.73
N SER A 119 14.59 8.14 -2.86
CA SER A 119 15.49 7.60 -3.88
C SER A 119 16.36 8.71 -4.43
N PRO A 120 17.66 8.48 -4.67
CA PRO A 120 18.54 9.47 -5.27
C PRO A 120 18.05 9.83 -6.67
N GLU A 121 18.21 11.10 -7.06
CA GLU A 121 18.00 11.49 -8.45
C GLU A 121 18.99 10.75 -9.33
N ILE A 122 18.48 9.93 -10.25
CA ILE A 122 19.32 9.28 -11.25
C ILE A 122 19.49 10.25 -12.41
N ILE A 123 20.68 10.84 -12.48
CA ILE A 123 21.14 11.54 -13.67
C ILE A 123 21.27 10.50 -14.80
N CYS A 124 20.63 10.78 -15.91
CA CYS A 124 20.56 9.95 -17.10
C CYS A 124 21.88 9.22 -17.39
N MET A 125 21.90 7.91 -17.27
CA MET A 125 23.05 7.11 -17.73
C MET A 125 23.03 7.10 -19.25
N LYS A 126 24.16 7.41 -19.87
CA LYS A 126 24.32 7.55 -21.33
C LYS A 126 23.80 6.30 -22.05
N GLY A 127 22.72 6.48 -22.83
CA GLY A 127 22.09 5.39 -23.60
C GLY A 127 21.02 4.59 -22.84
N PHE A 128 20.67 4.98 -21.60
CA PHE A 128 19.61 4.33 -20.81
C PHE A 128 18.55 5.34 -20.39
N TYR A 129 17.29 4.90 -20.44
CA TYR A 129 16.14 5.67 -19.96
C TYR A 129 15.58 4.97 -18.73
N VAL A 130 15.80 5.54 -17.54
CA VAL A 130 15.29 5.01 -16.27
C VAL A 130 13.83 5.42 -16.12
N GLN A 131 12.93 4.44 -16.06
CA GLN A 131 11.50 4.69 -15.84
C GLN A 131 11.14 4.61 -14.37
N GLU A 132 11.82 3.77 -13.60
CA GLU A 132 11.54 3.57 -12.18
C GLU A 132 12.83 3.18 -11.45
N LEU A 133 13.03 3.75 -10.27
CA LEU A 133 14.06 3.32 -9.33
C LEU A 133 13.38 2.75 -8.08
N LYS A 134 13.75 1.52 -7.71
CA LYS A 134 13.28 0.87 -6.49
C LYS A 134 14.39 0.84 -5.46
N LEU A 135 14.17 1.45 -4.31
CA LEU A 135 15.08 1.39 -3.16
C LEU A 135 14.49 0.46 -2.11
N THR A 136 15.15 -0.66 -1.86
CA THR A 136 14.72 -1.64 -0.87
C THR A 136 15.86 -1.91 0.09
N ALA A 137 15.61 -1.75 1.39
CA ALA A 137 16.47 -2.18 2.47
C ALA A 137 15.92 -3.47 3.08
N GLU A 138 16.78 -4.35 3.50
CA GLU A 138 16.40 -5.64 4.07
C GLU A 138 17.11 -5.88 5.41
N GLY A 139 16.43 -6.51 6.36
CA GLY A 139 16.99 -6.75 7.69
C GLY A 139 15.95 -7.18 8.69
N TYR A 140 15.99 -6.66 9.90
CA TYR A 140 15.03 -6.94 10.97
C TYR A 140 14.31 -5.66 11.40
N CYS A 141 12.99 -5.67 11.46
CA CYS A 141 12.23 -4.54 11.97
C CYS A 141 12.41 -4.42 13.50
N LYS A 142 12.03 -3.27 14.06
CA LYS A 142 12.16 -2.96 15.49
C LYS A 142 11.54 -4.03 16.42
N ASP A 143 10.46 -4.67 15.98
CA ASP A 143 9.75 -5.67 16.78
C ASP A 143 10.38 -7.07 16.68
N CYS A 144 11.12 -7.32 15.62
CA CYS A 144 11.81 -8.59 15.37
C CYS A 144 13.31 -8.56 15.70
N TYR A 145 13.89 -7.36 15.81
CA TYR A 145 15.29 -7.19 16.19
C TYR A 145 15.42 -7.38 17.69
N LYS A 146 15.88 -8.55 18.10
CA LYS A 146 16.27 -8.83 19.49
C LYS A 146 17.79 -8.74 19.55
N ASN A 147 18.29 -7.78 20.37
CA ASN A 147 19.69 -7.70 20.73
C ASN A 147 20.15 -8.98 21.44
#